data_945ae2bb17c667b17307a39dad5c602d
#
_entry.id   945ae2bb17c667b17307a39dad5c602d
#
_cell.length_a   1.000
_cell.length_b   1.000
_cell.length_c   1.000
_cell.angle_alpha   90.00
_cell.angle_beta   90.00
_cell.angle_gamma   90.00
#
_symmetry.space_group_name_H-M   'P 1'
#
loop_
_entity.id
_entity.type
_entity.pdbx_description
1 polymer ?
#
loop_
_entity_poly.entity_id
_entity_poly.type
_entity_poly.pdbx_seq_one_letter_code
_entity_poly.pdbx_strand_id
1 'polypeptide(L)'
;MVSPVTGVTVTDNLGGYTFGEGTVYPLAYREGSLRYYVNGVLQTAPTVTAGPPLVISNISVPAGGNALLIYEAAVTAYAPLGVEATVTNTVTAAGGGMNLTASATVAMESRVDLSISKALCPGVVSENGQLTYTFVIENAGSLAAGAADNVVLTDTFNPKLSAITVTFNGEAWSEGVNYTYDTATGVFRTLPGQITVPAAMYAQQTDGTWAVRPGTAVLSVTGTV
;
A
#
# COMPACT_ATOMS: atom_id res chain seq x y z
N MET A 1 9.21 16.93 48.04
CA MET A 1 10.36 16.46 47.26
C MET A 1 9.79 15.54 46.15
N VAL A 2 10.18 15.80 44.89
CA VAL A 2 9.81 14.90 43.78
C VAL A 2 10.80 13.73 43.82
N SER A 3 10.29 12.49 43.86
CA SER A 3 11.14 11.29 43.88
C SER A 3 11.43 10.81 42.45
N PRO A 4 12.57 10.16 42.19
CA PRO A 4 12.79 9.51 40.92
C PRO A 4 11.81 8.35 40.72
N VAL A 5 11.47 8.08 39.49
CA VAL A 5 10.62 6.91 39.11
C VAL A 5 11.49 5.92 38.35
N THR A 6 11.52 4.66 38.79
CA THR A 6 12.32 3.58 38.19
C THR A 6 11.41 2.42 37.76
N GLY A 7 11.92 1.58 36.87
CA GLY A 7 11.19 0.41 36.38
C GLY A 7 9.94 0.75 35.57
N VAL A 8 9.94 1.92 34.90
CA VAL A 8 8.83 2.29 34.01
C VAL A 8 8.88 1.41 32.76
N THR A 9 7.72 0.92 32.39
CA THR A 9 7.49 0.19 31.13
C THR A 9 6.66 1.06 30.21
N VAL A 10 7.12 1.22 28.98
CA VAL A 10 6.39 1.88 27.89
C VAL A 10 5.89 0.80 26.94
N THR A 11 4.59 0.83 26.68
CA THR A 11 3.92 -0.06 25.74
C THR A 11 3.32 0.77 24.61
N ASP A 12 3.72 0.48 23.37
CA ASP A 12 3.22 1.13 22.16
C ASP A 12 2.38 0.12 21.37
N ASN A 13 1.14 0.49 21.05
CA ASN A 13 0.22 -0.38 20.30
C ASN A 13 0.54 -0.49 18.80
N LEU A 14 1.56 0.22 18.31
CA LEU A 14 1.96 0.24 16.89
C LEU A 14 0.80 0.53 15.92
N GLY A 15 -0.16 1.35 16.38
CA GLY A 15 -1.34 1.73 15.61
C GLY A 15 -2.35 0.59 15.38
N GLY A 16 -2.28 -0.49 16.17
CA GLY A 16 -3.14 -1.66 16.01
C GLY A 16 -4.63 -1.30 15.97
N TYR A 17 -5.35 -1.85 15.00
CA TYR A 17 -6.79 -1.65 14.82
C TYR A 17 -7.50 -2.96 14.49
N THR A 18 -8.82 -3.00 14.75
CA THR A 18 -9.64 -4.18 14.46
C THR A 18 -9.88 -4.30 12.95
N PHE A 19 -9.61 -5.46 12.40
CA PHE A 19 -9.90 -5.80 11.02
C PHE A 19 -10.42 -7.25 10.95
N GLY A 20 -11.66 -7.43 10.46
CA GLY A 20 -12.35 -8.71 10.58
C GLY A 20 -12.51 -9.13 12.04
N GLU A 21 -12.15 -10.36 12.37
CA GLU A 21 -12.20 -10.90 13.74
C GLU A 21 -10.90 -10.73 14.53
N GLY A 22 -9.91 -10.03 13.95
CA GLY A 22 -8.57 -9.88 14.54
C GLY A 22 -8.09 -8.44 14.64
N THR A 23 -6.88 -8.30 15.17
CA THR A 23 -6.15 -7.02 15.18
C THR A 23 -5.02 -7.09 14.18
N VAL A 24 -4.91 -6.06 13.33
CA VAL A 24 -3.80 -5.87 12.42
C VAL A 24 -2.98 -4.64 12.83
N TYR A 25 -1.71 -4.60 12.45
CA TYR A 25 -0.77 -3.59 12.90
C TYR A 25 -0.17 -2.86 11.69
N PRO A 26 -0.54 -1.58 11.48
CA PRO A 26 -0.02 -0.79 10.35
C PRO A 26 1.44 -0.38 10.50
N LEU A 27 1.99 -0.48 11.71
CA LEU A 27 3.37 -0.14 12.02
C LEU A 27 4.12 -1.36 12.57
N ALA A 28 5.41 -1.47 12.22
CA ALA A 28 6.33 -2.45 12.78
C ALA A 28 7.56 -1.74 13.31
N TYR A 29 7.99 -2.06 14.54
CA TYR A 29 9.20 -1.51 15.12
C TYR A 29 10.43 -1.92 14.30
N ARG A 30 11.32 -0.96 14.03
CA ARG A 30 12.62 -1.23 13.41
C ARG A 30 13.65 -1.57 14.47
N GLU A 31 14.08 -2.81 14.50
CA GLU A 31 15.04 -3.29 15.49
C GLU A 31 16.32 -2.48 15.50
N GLY A 32 16.86 -2.22 16.70
CA GLY A 32 18.08 -1.44 16.92
C GLY A 32 17.95 0.07 16.73
N SER A 33 16.76 0.58 16.36
CA SER A 33 16.52 2.01 16.16
C SER A 33 16.34 2.79 17.45
N LEU A 34 16.03 2.13 18.59
CA LEU A 34 15.76 2.80 19.84
C LEU A 34 16.98 3.59 20.35
N ARG A 35 16.71 4.85 20.70
CA ARG A 35 17.65 5.74 21.41
C ARG A 35 16.97 6.21 22.69
N TYR A 36 17.67 6.08 23.80
CA TYR A 36 17.20 6.46 25.13
C TYR A 36 18.05 7.59 25.71
N TYR A 37 17.42 8.68 26.08
CA TYR A 37 18.09 9.84 26.67
C TYR A 37 17.49 10.11 28.05
N VAL A 38 18.36 10.49 29.00
CA VAL A 38 17.98 11.01 30.31
C VAL A 38 18.57 12.38 30.46
N ASN A 39 17.75 13.41 30.73
CA ASN A 39 18.17 14.82 30.80
C ASN A 39 19.04 15.25 29.59
N GLY A 40 18.68 14.77 28.38
CA GLY A 40 19.39 15.07 27.14
C GLY A 40 20.65 14.25 26.89
N VAL A 41 21.08 13.39 27.81
CA VAL A 41 22.28 12.55 27.68
C VAL A 41 21.88 11.16 27.21
N LEU A 42 22.48 10.67 26.11
CA LEU A 42 22.28 9.35 25.58
C LEU A 42 22.72 8.28 26.60
N GLN A 43 21.86 7.32 26.83
CA GLN A 43 22.07 6.19 27.72
C GLN A 43 22.14 4.86 26.92
N THR A 44 22.53 3.79 27.61
CA THR A 44 22.37 2.44 27.09
C THR A 44 20.90 2.15 26.85
N ALA A 45 20.57 1.55 25.71
CA ALA A 45 19.19 1.20 25.36
C ALA A 45 18.59 0.28 26.41
N PRO A 46 17.36 0.52 26.86
CA PRO A 46 16.63 -0.36 27.78
C PRO A 46 16.22 -1.65 27.06
N THR A 47 15.64 -2.59 27.82
CA THR A 47 15.14 -3.85 27.25
C THR A 47 13.96 -3.60 26.32
N VAL A 48 14.04 -4.14 25.10
CA VAL A 48 13.02 -4.02 24.08
C VAL A 48 12.44 -5.40 23.74
N THR A 49 11.12 -5.50 23.75
CA THR A 49 10.37 -6.60 23.14
C THR A 49 9.66 -6.04 21.92
N ALA A 50 10.11 -6.44 20.73
CA ALA A 50 9.72 -5.81 19.45
C ALA A 50 8.25 -6.03 19.06
N GLY A 51 7.55 -6.99 19.59
CA GLY A 51 6.16 -7.40 19.52
C GLY A 51 5.43 -7.03 18.30
N PRO A 52 4.14 -7.01 18.05
CA PRO A 52 3.15 -6.08 18.62
C PRO A 52 2.46 -6.63 19.88
N PRO A 53 2.24 -5.78 20.92
CA PRO A 53 2.72 -4.40 21.02
C PRO A 53 4.23 -4.30 21.24
N LEU A 54 4.83 -3.15 20.91
CA LEU A 54 6.22 -2.85 21.29
C LEU A 54 6.27 -2.56 22.78
N VAL A 55 7.15 -3.25 23.52
CA VAL A 55 7.34 -3.04 24.96
C VAL A 55 8.79 -2.65 25.23
N ILE A 56 8.98 -1.53 25.91
CA ILE A 56 10.28 -1.01 26.36
C ILE A 56 10.27 -0.93 27.87
N SER A 57 11.13 -1.72 28.53
CA SER A 57 11.13 -1.91 29.99
C SER A 57 12.39 -1.34 30.62
N ASN A 58 12.36 -1.16 31.96
CA ASN A 58 13.47 -0.69 32.77
C ASN A 58 13.89 0.78 32.50
N ILE A 59 12.92 1.63 32.18
CA ILE A 59 13.14 3.05 32.01
C ILE A 59 13.17 3.72 33.39
N SER A 60 14.09 4.67 33.56
CA SER A 60 14.20 5.48 34.78
C SER A 60 14.06 6.95 34.45
N VAL A 61 13.29 7.67 35.26
CA VAL A 61 13.11 9.12 35.16
C VAL A 61 13.65 9.73 36.47
N PRO A 62 14.69 10.55 36.43
CA PRO A 62 15.23 11.16 37.65
C PRO A 62 14.28 12.19 38.25
N ALA A 63 14.43 12.46 39.52
CA ALA A 63 13.65 13.48 40.22
C ALA A 63 13.81 14.86 39.56
N GLY A 64 12.70 15.46 39.13
CA GLY A 64 12.70 16.75 38.40
C GLY A 64 13.33 16.73 37.03
N GLY A 65 13.62 15.53 36.49
CA GLY A 65 14.21 15.31 35.18
C GLY A 65 13.22 14.76 34.15
N ASN A 66 13.77 14.35 33.00
CA ASN A 66 13.01 13.73 31.91
C ASN A 66 13.73 12.50 31.35
N ALA A 67 12.94 11.65 30.70
CA ALA A 67 13.42 10.57 29.83
C ALA A 67 12.80 10.74 28.44
N LEU A 68 13.59 10.52 27.40
CA LEU A 68 13.14 10.59 26.00
C LEU A 68 13.51 9.29 25.30
N LEU A 69 12.53 8.69 24.66
CA LEU A 69 12.68 7.51 23.78
C LEU A 69 12.42 7.94 22.35
N ILE A 70 13.33 7.63 21.45
CA ILE A 70 13.17 7.84 20.00
C ILE A 70 13.44 6.52 19.31
N TYR A 71 12.53 6.09 18.45
CA TYR A 71 12.68 4.89 17.63
C TYR A 71 11.98 5.07 16.29
N GLU A 72 12.32 4.21 15.35
CA GLU A 72 11.74 4.17 14.03
C GLU A 72 10.71 3.03 13.93
N ALA A 73 9.64 3.28 13.19
CA ALA A 73 8.68 2.27 12.78
C ALA A 73 8.51 2.29 11.26
N ALA A 74 8.43 1.11 10.65
CA ALA A 74 8.12 0.94 9.24
C ALA A 74 6.61 0.74 9.06
N VAL A 75 6.08 1.28 7.96
CA VAL A 75 4.69 1.02 7.55
C VAL A 75 4.61 -0.39 6.99
N THR A 76 3.60 -1.15 7.41
CA THR A 76 3.35 -2.54 6.96
C THR A 76 2.31 -2.57 5.84
N ALA A 77 2.09 -3.78 5.27
CA ALA A 77 1.01 -4.02 4.32
C ALA A 77 -0.40 -3.82 4.92
N TYR A 78 -0.51 -3.66 6.23
CA TYR A 78 -1.78 -3.41 6.92
C TYR A 78 -2.03 -1.91 7.19
N ALA A 79 -1.33 -1.01 6.50
CA ALA A 79 -1.70 0.39 6.50
C ALA A 79 -3.12 0.54 5.96
N PRO A 80 -4.03 1.29 6.63
CA PRO A 80 -5.42 1.38 6.19
C PRO A 80 -5.53 1.91 4.76
N LEU A 81 -6.33 1.23 3.92
CA LEU A 81 -6.51 1.54 2.49
C LEU A 81 -7.69 2.50 2.23
N GLY A 82 -8.46 2.88 3.25
CA GLY A 82 -9.58 3.80 3.08
C GLY A 82 -9.14 5.20 2.68
N VAL A 83 -9.99 5.90 1.94
CA VAL A 83 -9.81 7.33 1.64
C VAL A 83 -9.84 8.10 2.97
N GLU A 84 -8.88 9.03 3.16
CA GLU A 84 -8.70 9.78 4.42
C GLU A 84 -8.51 8.90 5.67
N ALA A 85 -8.07 7.65 5.49
CA ALA A 85 -7.78 6.77 6.60
C ALA A 85 -6.66 7.33 7.48
N THR A 86 -6.70 6.99 8.75
CA THR A 86 -5.70 7.43 9.74
C THR A 86 -5.15 6.24 10.52
N VAL A 87 -3.91 6.39 10.97
CA VAL A 87 -3.29 5.51 11.96
C VAL A 87 -3.18 6.28 13.26
N THR A 88 -3.86 5.80 14.31
CA THR A 88 -3.72 6.35 15.66
C THR A 88 -2.80 5.44 16.47
N ASN A 89 -1.61 5.94 16.76
CA ASN A 89 -0.65 5.26 17.62
C ASN A 89 -0.83 5.69 19.06
N THR A 90 -0.92 4.72 19.97
CA THR A 90 -1.16 4.95 21.39
C THR A 90 -0.05 4.33 22.22
N VAL A 91 0.54 5.14 23.07
CA VAL A 91 1.61 4.75 24.00
C VAL A 91 1.11 4.85 25.42
N THR A 92 1.39 3.82 26.22
CA THR A 92 1.14 3.80 27.66
C THR A 92 2.45 3.66 28.41
N ALA A 93 2.69 4.53 29.40
CA ALA A 93 3.82 4.45 30.32
C ALA A 93 3.31 4.08 31.72
N ALA A 94 3.74 2.94 32.25
CA ALA A 94 3.31 2.42 33.53
C ALA A 94 4.53 2.06 34.41
N GLY A 95 4.43 2.33 35.73
CA GLY A 95 5.46 2.03 36.71
C GLY A 95 5.51 3.07 37.82
N GLY A 96 6.04 2.71 38.98
CA GLY A 96 6.14 3.62 40.13
C GLY A 96 4.82 4.20 40.62
N GLY A 97 3.69 3.49 40.41
CA GLY A 97 2.33 3.97 40.74
C GLY A 97 1.71 4.89 39.68
N MET A 98 2.37 5.09 38.53
CA MET A 98 1.86 5.87 37.39
C MET A 98 1.28 4.93 36.31
N ASN A 99 0.25 5.44 35.62
CA ASN A 99 -0.26 4.87 34.37
C ASN A 99 -0.72 6.04 33.49
N LEU A 100 0.08 6.38 32.51
CA LEU A 100 -0.12 7.54 31.63
C LEU A 100 -0.25 7.06 30.18
N THR A 101 -1.19 7.63 29.45
CA THR A 101 -1.43 7.30 28.06
C THR A 101 -1.39 8.55 27.20
N ALA A 102 -0.78 8.44 26.03
CA ALA A 102 -0.77 9.47 25.00
C ALA A 102 -1.00 8.84 23.62
N SER A 103 -1.60 9.60 22.71
CA SER A 103 -1.86 9.16 21.34
C SER A 103 -1.46 10.21 20.34
N ALA A 104 -1.03 9.76 19.16
CA ALA A 104 -0.78 10.59 18.00
C ALA A 104 -1.43 9.95 16.78
N THR A 105 -1.96 10.77 15.88
CA THR A 105 -2.65 10.31 14.67
C THR A 105 -1.93 10.84 13.44
N VAL A 106 -1.72 9.96 12.46
CA VAL A 106 -1.14 10.26 11.15
C VAL A 106 -2.17 9.94 10.08
N ALA A 107 -2.41 10.87 9.16
CA ALA A 107 -3.24 10.62 7.99
C ALA A 107 -2.45 9.79 6.95
N MET A 108 -3.14 8.84 6.33
CA MET A 108 -2.60 8.07 5.21
C MET A 108 -2.74 8.87 3.92
N GLU A 109 -1.74 8.79 3.06
CA GLU A 109 -1.84 9.38 1.72
C GLU A 109 -2.81 8.56 0.88
N SER A 110 -3.80 9.25 0.29
CA SER A 110 -4.73 8.64 -0.65
C SER A 110 -4.30 8.97 -2.07
N ARG A 111 -3.92 7.95 -2.85
CA ARG A 111 -3.45 8.13 -4.24
C ARG A 111 -3.83 6.96 -5.13
N VAL A 112 -3.83 7.22 -6.43
CA VAL A 112 -3.80 6.20 -7.48
C VAL A 112 -2.34 5.79 -7.69
N ASP A 113 -2.05 4.50 -7.82
CA ASP A 113 -0.71 3.95 -8.04
C ASP A 113 -0.75 2.83 -9.08
N LEU A 114 -0.61 3.22 -10.36
CA LEU A 114 -0.80 2.31 -11.49
C LEU A 114 0.52 1.69 -11.95
N SER A 115 0.44 0.41 -12.25
CA SER A 115 1.44 -0.34 -13.00
C SER A 115 0.78 -1.06 -14.19
N ILE A 116 1.59 -1.45 -15.19
CA ILE A 116 1.09 -2.14 -16.37
C ILE A 116 2.05 -3.27 -16.76
N SER A 117 1.45 -4.39 -17.15
CA SER A 117 2.15 -5.49 -17.82
C SER A 117 1.52 -5.79 -19.17
N LYS A 118 2.31 -6.33 -20.10
CA LYS A 118 1.89 -6.68 -21.46
C LYS A 118 2.30 -8.11 -21.77
N ALA A 119 1.36 -8.86 -22.33
CA ALA A 119 1.61 -10.21 -22.85
C ALA A 119 1.07 -10.32 -24.28
N LEU A 120 1.54 -11.30 -25.04
CA LEU A 120 1.01 -11.67 -26.36
C LEU A 120 0.82 -13.18 -26.45
N CYS A 121 -0.25 -13.59 -27.13
CA CYS A 121 -0.58 -14.98 -27.35
C CYS A 121 -1.24 -15.16 -28.73
N PRO A 122 -0.85 -16.18 -29.53
CA PRO A 122 0.24 -17.12 -29.27
C PRO A 122 1.63 -16.47 -29.42
N GLY A 123 2.66 -17.06 -28.80
CA GLY A 123 4.06 -16.60 -28.93
C GLY A 123 4.67 -16.81 -30.32
N VAL A 124 4.02 -17.62 -31.16
CA VAL A 124 4.38 -17.83 -32.58
C VAL A 124 3.10 -17.80 -33.40
N VAL A 125 3.05 -16.97 -34.40
CA VAL A 125 1.90 -16.79 -35.29
C VAL A 125 2.38 -16.82 -36.74
N SER A 126 1.60 -17.47 -37.61
CA SER A 126 1.82 -17.45 -39.09
C SER A 126 1.13 -16.23 -39.72
N GLU A 127 1.49 -15.91 -40.93
CA GLU A 127 0.80 -14.92 -41.77
C GLU A 127 -0.72 -15.23 -41.81
N ASN A 128 -1.56 -14.21 -41.63
CA ASN A 128 -3.01 -14.28 -41.49
C ASN A 128 -3.49 -15.03 -40.22
N GLY A 129 -2.59 -15.34 -39.29
CA GLY A 129 -2.95 -15.89 -38.00
C GLY A 129 -3.46 -14.81 -37.03
N GLN A 130 -4.23 -15.24 -36.04
CA GLN A 130 -4.71 -14.33 -34.98
C GLN A 130 -3.67 -14.17 -33.88
N LEU A 131 -3.52 -12.94 -33.39
CA LEU A 131 -2.68 -12.57 -32.27
C LEU A 131 -3.44 -11.68 -31.31
N THR A 132 -3.31 -11.95 -30.01
CA THR A 132 -3.89 -11.14 -28.94
C THR A 132 -2.80 -10.49 -28.11
N TYR A 133 -2.83 -9.17 -28.00
CA TYR A 133 -2.12 -8.41 -26.99
C TYR A 133 -3.03 -8.24 -25.76
N THR A 134 -2.51 -8.60 -24.59
CA THR A 134 -3.20 -8.43 -23.32
C THR A 134 -2.41 -7.49 -22.44
N PHE A 135 -3.06 -6.46 -21.96
CA PHE A 135 -2.51 -5.50 -21.01
C PHE A 135 -3.26 -5.69 -19.68
N VAL A 136 -2.50 -5.94 -18.62
CA VAL A 136 -3.03 -5.96 -17.26
C VAL A 136 -2.57 -4.68 -16.58
N ILE A 137 -3.53 -3.87 -16.13
CA ILE A 137 -3.30 -2.62 -15.42
C ILE A 137 -3.66 -2.88 -13.97
N GLU A 138 -2.70 -2.68 -13.07
CA GLU A 138 -2.88 -2.87 -11.63
C GLU A 138 -2.80 -1.54 -10.91
N ASN A 139 -3.62 -1.37 -9.89
CA ASN A 139 -3.64 -0.22 -9.02
C ASN A 139 -3.32 -0.65 -7.58
N ALA A 140 -2.13 -0.33 -7.11
CA ALA A 140 -1.70 -0.58 -5.73
C ALA A 140 -2.14 0.54 -4.77
N GLY A 141 -2.71 1.62 -5.30
CA GLY A 141 -3.15 2.78 -4.53
C GLY A 141 -4.49 2.60 -3.83
N SER A 142 -4.74 3.47 -2.86
CA SER A 142 -5.98 3.50 -2.07
C SER A 142 -7.16 4.20 -2.76
N LEU A 143 -6.91 4.91 -3.88
CA LEU A 143 -7.94 5.52 -4.72
C LEU A 143 -8.11 4.72 -6.02
N ALA A 144 -9.35 4.55 -6.45
CA ALA A 144 -9.64 4.04 -7.78
C ALA A 144 -9.21 5.06 -8.83
N ALA A 145 -8.60 4.59 -9.93
CA ALA A 145 -8.44 5.40 -11.12
C ALA A 145 -9.78 5.47 -11.86
N GLY A 146 -10.39 6.65 -11.87
CA GLY A 146 -11.68 6.91 -12.51
C GLY A 146 -11.53 7.61 -13.85
N ALA A 147 -12.67 7.89 -14.51
CA ALA A 147 -12.69 8.59 -15.80
C ALA A 147 -12.03 9.99 -15.74
N ALA A 148 -12.16 10.68 -14.59
CA ALA A 148 -11.58 12.02 -14.39
C ALA A 148 -10.03 12.03 -14.37
N ASP A 149 -9.39 10.89 -14.08
CA ASP A 149 -7.94 10.76 -14.07
C ASP A 149 -7.34 10.69 -15.47
N ASN A 150 -8.18 10.55 -16.51
CA ASN A 150 -7.80 10.55 -17.92
C ASN A 150 -6.65 9.56 -18.25
N VAL A 151 -6.66 8.39 -17.63
CA VAL A 151 -5.66 7.35 -17.90
C VAL A 151 -5.71 6.96 -19.37
N VAL A 152 -4.54 6.97 -20.02
CA VAL A 152 -4.38 6.62 -21.44
C VAL A 152 -3.30 5.55 -21.57
N LEU A 153 -3.62 4.48 -22.29
CA LEU A 153 -2.66 3.47 -22.75
C LEU A 153 -2.29 3.74 -24.20
N THR A 154 -1.01 3.76 -24.49
CA THR A 154 -0.49 3.87 -25.86
C THR A 154 0.52 2.76 -26.10
N ASP A 155 0.41 2.08 -27.24
CA ASP A 155 1.34 1.05 -27.69
C ASP A 155 1.53 1.11 -29.21
N THR A 156 2.64 0.60 -29.69
CA THR A 156 2.87 0.40 -31.12
C THR A 156 3.01 -1.10 -31.37
N PHE A 157 2.00 -1.69 -31.99
CA PHE A 157 1.97 -3.14 -32.21
C PHE A 157 3.03 -3.57 -33.23
N ASN A 158 3.80 -4.59 -32.87
CA ASN A 158 4.73 -5.28 -33.73
C ASN A 158 4.65 -6.80 -33.44
N PRO A 159 4.08 -7.63 -34.35
CA PRO A 159 3.58 -7.22 -35.67
C PRO A 159 2.33 -6.32 -35.57
N LYS A 160 2.11 -5.54 -36.65
CA LYS A 160 0.88 -4.75 -36.80
C LYS A 160 -0.30 -5.69 -37.00
N LEU A 161 -1.46 -5.27 -36.55
CA LEU A 161 -2.70 -6.06 -36.65
C LEU A 161 -3.67 -5.42 -37.66
N SER A 162 -4.45 -6.26 -38.33
CA SER A 162 -5.62 -5.86 -39.11
C SER A 162 -6.88 -6.42 -38.47
N ALA A 163 -8.05 -5.85 -38.81
CA ALA A 163 -9.37 -6.27 -38.31
C ALA A 163 -9.41 -6.48 -36.77
N ILE A 164 -8.94 -5.48 -36.01
CA ILE A 164 -8.82 -5.61 -34.58
C ILE A 164 -10.21 -5.62 -33.88
N THR A 165 -10.29 -6.40 -32.81
CA THR A 165 -11.35 -6.36 -31.81
C THR A 165 -10.72 -6.02 -30.47
N VAL A 166 -11.38 -5.13 -29.71
CA VAL A 166 -10.86 -4.65 -28.44
C VAL A 166 -11.88 -4.93 -27.36
N THR A 167 -11.42 -5.46 -26.22
CA THR A 167 -12.25 -5.61 -25.03
C THR A 167 -11.57 -5.01 -23.82
N PHE A 168 -12.35 -4.42 -22.92
CA PHE A 168 -11.90 -3.94 -21.63
C PHE A 168 -12.72 -4.59 -20.51
N ASN A 169 -12.06 -5.32 -19.62
CA ASN A 169 -12.71 -6.16 -18.60
C ASN A 169 -13.78 -7.11 -19.18
N GLY A 170 -13.57 -7.59 -20.41
CA GLY A 170 -14.48 -8.46 -21.12
C GLY A 170 -15.57 -7.74 -21.94
N GLU A 171 -15.76 -6.43 -21.76
CA GLU A 171 -16.74 -5.64 -22.52
C GLU A 171 -16.13 -5.13 -23.83
N ALA A 172 -16.90 -5.21 -24.93
CA ALA A 172 -16.44 -4.79 -26.24
C ALA A 172 -16.28 -3.27 -26.34
N TRP A 173 -15.15 -2.82 -26.88
CA TRP A 173 -14.83 -1.43 -27.13
C TRP A 173 -14.91 -1.09 -28.62
N SER A 174 -15.28 0.17 -28.94
CA SER A 174 -15.47 0.67 -30.29
C SER A 174 -14.39 1.71 -30.65
N GLU A 175 -13.87 1.61 -31.86
CA GLU A 175 -12.95 2.62 -32.40
C GLU A 175 -13.63 3.98 -32.54
N GLY A 176 -12.88 5.04 -32.27
CA GLY A 176 -13.40 6.43 -32.27
C GLY A 176 -14.20 6.80 -31.01
N VAL A 177 -14.58 5.83 -30.18
CA VAL A 177 -15.31 6.05 -28.90
C VAL A 177 -14.39 5.74 -27.71
N ASN A 178 -13.74 4.58 -27.72
CA ASN A 178 -12.92 4.12 -26.59
C ASN A 178 -11.41 4.15 -26.93
N TYR A 179 -11.07 3.97 -28.20
CA TYR A 179 -9.68 3.92 -28.67
C TYR A 179 -9.56 4.43 -30.11
N THR A 180 -8.31 4.62 -30.55
CA THR A 180 -7.92 4.80 -31.95
C THR A 180 -6.83 3.82 -32.30
N TYR A 181 -6.84 3.34 -33.55
CA TYR A 181 -5.78 2.48 -34.07
C TYR A 181 -5.40 2.90 -35.49
N ASP A 182 -4.12 3.16 -35.71
CA ASP A 182 -3.56 3.46 -37.04
C ASP A 182 -2.90 2.19 -37.61
N THR A 183 -3.56 1.56 -38.57
CA THR A 183 -3.07 0.34 -39.23
C THR A 183 -1.77 0.56 -40.04
N ALA A 184 -1.51 1.78 -40.47
CA ALA A 184 -0.29 2.10 -41.24
C ALA A 184 0.94 2.14 -40.32
N THR A 185 0.82 2.68 -39.10
CA THR A 185 1.91 2.80 -38.15
C THR A 185 1.89 1.70 -37.06
N GLY A 186 0.75 1.07 -36.82
CA GLY A 186 0.55 0.12 -35.73
C GLY A 186 0.28 0.79 -34.38
N VAL A 187 0.09 2.11 -34.33
CA VAL A 187 -0.12 2.85 -33.10
C VAL A 187 -1.56 2.65 -32.61
N PHE A 188 -1.66 2.08 -31.42
CA PHE A 188 -2.91 1.93 -30.66
C PHE A 188 -2.90 2.91 -29.49
N ARG A 189 -4.03 3.57 -29.27
CA ARG A 189 -4.19 4.50 -28.14
C ARG A 189 -5.62 4.47 -27.63
N THR A 190 -5.80 4.33 -26.31
CA THR A 190 -7.11 4.53 -25.68
C THR A 190 -7.43 6.03 -25.55
N LEU A 191 -8.70 6.37 -25.61
CA LEU A 191 -9.14 7.75 -25.37
C LEU A 191 -9.14 8.08 -23.88
N PRO A 192 -8.94 9.36 -23.51
CA PRO A 192 -9.03 9.79 -22.11
C PRO A 192 -10.35 9.42 -21.46
N GLY A 193 -10.32 9.04 -20.18
CA GLY A 193 -11.52 8.73 -19.40
C GLY A 193 -12.13 7.34 -19.66
N GLN A 194 -11.54 6.52 -20.53
CA GLN A 194 -12.07 5.19 -20.86
C GLN A 194 -11.52 4.09 -19.94
N ILE A 195 -10.30 4.25 -19.44
CA ILE A 195 -9.70 3.29 -18.51
C ILE A 195 -10.09 3.65 -17.09
N THR A 196 -10.68 2.66 -16.39
CA THR A 196 -10.94 2.75 -14.95
C THR A 196 -10.35 1.54 -14.26
N VAL A 197 -9.66 1.75 -13.12
CA VAL A 197 -9.03 0.67 -12.37
C VAL A 197 -9.44 0.80 -10.90
N PRO A 198 -10.04 -0.24 -10.29
CA PRO A 198 -10.42 -0.20 -8.88
C PRO A 198 -9.23 0.12 -7.97
N ALA A 199 -9.49 0.59 -6.77
CA ALA A 199 -8.48 0.71 -5.72
C ALA A 199 -8.01 -0.67 -5.24
N ALA A 200 -6.84 -0.72 -4.60
CA ALA A 200 -6.40 -1.88 -3.84
C ALA A 200 -7.36 -2.18 -2.69
N MET A 201 -7.51 -3.46 -2.36
CA MET A 201 -8.37 -3.92 -1.27
C MET A 201 -7.72 -5.04 -0.47
N TYR A 202 -8.18 -5.25 0.77
CA TYR A 202 -7.83 -6.44 1.52
C TYR A 202 -8.65 -7.64 1.04
N ALA A 203 -7.97 -8.77 0.87
CA ALA A 203 -8.61 -10.06 0.57
C ALA A 203 -8.15 -11.13 1.56
N GLN A 204 -9.10 -11.89 2.10
CA GLN A 204 -8.77 -13.01 2.97
C GLN A 204 -8.20 -14.16 2.13
N GLN A 205 -7.09 -14.72 2.62
CA GLN A 205 -6.45 -15.87 2.03
C GLN A 205 -7.09 -17.17 2.53
N THR A 206 -6.78 -18.29 1.89
CA THR A 206 -7.30 -19.61 2.26
C THR A 206 -6.85 -20.09 3.63
N ASP A 207 -5.76 -19.54 4.16
CA ASP A 207 -5.24 -19.82 5.50
C ASP A 207 -5.83 -18.90 6.59
N GLY A 208 -6.80 -18.03 6.20
CA GLY A 208 -7.45 -17.07 7.10
C GLY A 208 -6.68 -15.77 7.28
N THR A 209 -5.47 -15.64 6.75
CA THR A 209 -4.72 -14.38 6.78
C THR A 209 -5.28 -13.36 5.77
N TRP A 210 -4.94 -12.09 5.93
CA TRP A 210 -5.33 -11.02 5.04
C TRP A 210 -4.14 -10.51 4.24
N ALA A 211 -4.33 -10.29 2.95
CA ALA A 211 -3.34 -9.70 2.06
C ALA A 211 -3.96 -8.54 1.28
N VAL A 212 -3.14 -7.54 0.96
CA VAL A 212 -3.53 -6.47 0.03
C VAL A 212 -3.49 -7.04 -1.39
N ARG A 213 -4.58 -6.84 -2.14
CA ARG A 213 -4.67 -7.13 -3.58
C ARG A 213 -4.84 -5.84 -4.34
N PRO A 214 -4.01 -5.59 -5.36
CA PRO A 214 -4.21 -4.47 -6.27
C PRO A 214 -5.59 -4.54 -6.95
N GLY A 215 -6.18 -3.39 -7.22
CA GLY A 215 -7.26 -3.30 -8.18
C GLY A 215 -6.74 -3.65 -9.58
N THR A 216 -7.53 -4.31 -10.41
CA THR A 216 -7.05 -4.82 -11.70
C THR A 216 -8.04 -4.48 -12.81
N ALA A 217 -7.51 -4.10 -13.97
CA ALA A 217 -8.26 -3.98 -15.22
C ALA A 217 -7.49 -4.65 -16.35
N VAL A 218 -8.20 -5.24 -17.30
CA VAL A 218 -7.61 -5.98 -18.41
C VAL A 218 -8.10 -5.39 -19.74
N LEU A 219 -7.16 -4.97 -20.57
CA LEU A 219 -7.41 -4.57 -21.96
C LEU A 219 -6.85 -5.66 -22.87
N SER A 220 -7.69 -6.19 -23.78
CA SER A 220 -7.27 -7.16 -24.79
C SER A 220 -7.53 -6.63 -26.19
N VAL A 221 -6.53 -6.77 -27.06
CA VAL A 221 -6.61 -6.39 -28.47
C VAL A 221 -6.26 -7.62 -29.31
N THR A 222 -7.24 -8.15 -30.04
CA THR A 222 -7.07 -9.31 -30.92
C THR A 222 -7.21 -8.86 -32.36
N GLY A 223 -6.34 -9.34 -33.24
CA GLY A 223 -6.39 -9.04 -34.66
C GLY A 223 -5.60 -10.04 -35.48
N THR A 224 -5.59 -9.82 -36.80
CA THR A 224 -4.87 -10.67 -37.76
C THR A 224 -3.53 -10.03 -38.12
N VAL A 225 -2.47 -10.82 -38.15
CA VAL A 225 -1.12 -10.44 -38.55
C VAL A 225 -0.95 -10.49 -40.06
#